data_9d8ef81df5bbd03d40167d161919dd99
#
_entry.id   9d8ef81df5bbd03d40167d161919dd99
#
_cell.length_a   1.000
_cell.length_b   1.000
_cell.length_c   1.000
_cell.angle_alpha   90.00
_cell.angle_beta   90.00
_cell.angle_gamma   90.00
#
_symmetry.space_group_name_H-M   'P 1'
#
loop_
_entity.id
_entity.type
_entity.pdbx_description
1 polymer ?
#
loop_
_entity_poly.entity_id
_entity_poly.type
_entity_poly.pdbx_seq_one_letter_code
_entity_poly.pdbx_strand_id
1 'polypeptide(L)'
;MARKPARRTKARSPGGRRRRLAPDERERLIAQAAVHFFAEQGFEGQTRELARRLGIAQPLLYRYFPSKHALIERVYREVFVDPWREEWFVALADRRRPLKERLIYFYREYARTAVGYERVRLFILAGLKGGLDLNARFFKMLREQVFVAVVREVREANGLPPLDRVPMSDIEAELVWMLHSAIFYIGVRRWIYGLQVPENIDPVIEAMVVTFLDGIPKEIAALTGAQHA
;
A
#
# COMPACT_ATOMS: atom_id res chain seq x y z
N MET A 1 -6.98 5.02 -81.92
CA MET A 1 -6.81 6.00 -80.81
C MET A 1 -7.08 5.30 -79.50
N ALA A 2 -6.06 4.90 -78.79
CA ALA A 2 -6.17 4.15 -77.50
C ALA A 2 -6.04 5.13 -76.33
N ARG A 3 -7.03 5.17 -75.43
CA ARG A 3 -7.05 5.98 -74.23
C ARG A 3 -6.18 5.33 -73.16
N LYS A 4 -5.17 6.02 -72.60
CA LYS A 4 -4.35 5.67 -71.45
C LYS A 4 -5.18 5.69 -70.17
N PRO A 5 -5.04 4.70 -69.26
CA PRO A 5 -5.74 4.75 -67.97
C PRO A 5 -5.04 5.71 -66.98
N ALA A 6 -5.85 6.44 -66.22
CA ALA A 6 -5.44 7.41 -65.21
C ALA A 6 -4.76 6.72 -64.00
N ARG A 7 -3.67 7.30 -63.57
CA ARG A 7 -2.85 6.91 -62.39
C ARG A 7 -3.62 7.24 -61.09
N ARG A 8 -4.09 6.20 -60.35
CA ARG A 8 -4.68 6.34 -59.01
C ARG A 8 -3.60 6.80 -58.04
N THR A 9 -3.67 8.04 -57.60
CA THR A 9 -2.91 8.56 -56.47
C THR A 9 -3.40 7.89 -55.16
N LYS A 10 -2.53 7.11 -54.50
CA LYS A 10 -2.76 6.60 -53.14
C LYS A 10 -2.78 7.80 -52.18
N ALA A 11 -3.93 8.07 -51.60
CA ALA A 11 -4.06 9.00 -50.48
C ALA A 11 -3.21 8.47 -49.30
N ARG A 12 -2.23 9.26 -48.91
CA ARG A 12 -1.47 9.07 -47.64
C ARG A 12 -2.41 9.36 -46.50
N SER A 13 -2.75 8.32 -45.72
CA SER A 13 -3.40 8.47 -44.40
C SER A 13 -2.54 9.37 -43.51
N PRO A 14 -3.10 10.41 -42.84
CA PRO A 14 -2.35 11.21 -41.91
C PRO A 14 -2.03 10.34 -40.69
N GLY A 15 -0.79 9.85 -40.62
CA GLY A 15 -0.28 9.22 -39.42
C GLY A 15 -0.40 10.19 -38.23
N GLY A 16 -1.34 9.95 -37.37
CA GLY A 16 -1.52 10.75 -36.14
C GLY A 16 -0.18 10.83 -35.40
N ARG A 17 0.39 12.04 -35.33
CA ARG A 17 1.56 12.36 -34.55
C ARG A 17 1.22 11.91 -33.09
N ARG A 18 1.75 10.77 -32.63
CA ARG A 18 1.71 10.40 -31.21
C ARG A 18 2.18 11.62 -30.42
N ARG A 19 1.26 12.24 -29.69
CA ARG A 19 1.53 13.40 -28.83
C ARG A 19 2.70 13.05 -27.91
N ARG A 20 3.77 13.81 -28.01
CA ARG A 20 4.97 13.60 -27.18
C ARG A 20 4.59 13.95 -25.76
N LEU A 21 4.49 12.95 -24.90
CA LEU A 21 4.19 13.14 -23.49
C LEU A 21 5.26 14.02 -22.83
N ALA A 22 4.86 14.85 -21.88
CA ALA A 22 5.80 15.57 -21.02
C ALA A 22 6.72 14.59 -20.27
N PRO A 23 7.96 14.96 -19.94
CA PRO A 23 8.89 14.08 -19.23
C PRO A 23 8.30 13.49 -17.95
N ASP A 24 7.68 14.32 -17.10
CA ASP A 24 7.09 13.91 -15.82
C ASP A 24 5.88 12.98 -16.01
N GLU A 25 5.07 13.21 -17.04
CA GLU A 25 3.95 12.35 -17.39
C GLU A 25 4.45 10.96 -17.84
N ARG A 26 5.53 10.93 -18.60
CA ARG A 26 6.14 9.68 -19.04
C ARG A 26 6.79 8.92 -17.89
N GLU A 27 7.49 9.61 -17.00
CA GLU A 27 8.07 9.01 -15.79
C GLU A 27 6.98 8.33 -14.95
N ARG A 28 5.89 9.05 -14.70
CA ARG A 28 4.74 8.53 -13.95
C ARG A 28 4.12 7.32 -14.62
N LEU A 29 3.93 7.31 -15.92
CA LEU A 29 3.41 6.15 -16.65
C LEU A 29 4.34 4.95 -16.58
N ILE A 30 5.65 5.15 -16.64
CA ILE A 30 6.63 4.07 -16.46
C ILE A 30 6.55 3.51 -15.03
N ALA A 31 6.46 4.36 -14.02
CA ALA A 31 6.36 3.96 -12.63
C ALA A 31 5.07 3.15 -12.36
N GLN A 32 3.93 3.62 -12.85
CA GLN A 32 2.65 2.90 -12.73
C GLN A 32 2.69 1.52 -13.42
N ALA A 33 3.26 1.45 -14.62
CA ALA A 33 3.42 0.17 -15.30
C ALA A 33 4.41 -0.76 -14.57
N ALA A 34 5.43 -0.19 -13.93
CA ALA A 34 6.36 -0.96 -13.09
C ALA A 34 5.69 -1.52 -11.83
N VAL A 35 4.78 -0.77 -11.20
CA VAL A 35 3.96 -1.27 -10.07
C VAL A 35 3.24 -2.55 -10.47
N HIS A 36 2.48 -2.50 -11.57
CA HIS A 36 1.74 -3.66 -12.06
C HIS A 36 2.66 -4.81 -12.47
N PHE A 37 3.72 -4.51 -13.20
CA PHE A 37 4.71 -5.50 -13.65
C PHE A 37 5.35 -6.25 -12.48
N PHE A 38 5.82 -5.52 -11.46
CA PHE A 38 6.44 -6.14 -10.30
C PHE A 38 5.44 -6.83 -9.38
N ALA A 39 4.17 -6.39 -9.36
CA ALA A 39 3.12 -7.13 -8.68
C ALA A 39 2.85 -8.51 -9.31
N GLU A 40 3.07 -8.66 -10.63
CA GLU A 40 2.98 -9.94 -11.31
C GLU A 40 4.24 -10.81 -11.16
N GLN A 41 5.42 -10.22 -11.37
CA GLN A 41 6.69 -10.93 -11.55
C GLN A 41 7.57 -10.97 -10.30
N GLY A 42 7.26 -10.15 -9.29
CA GLY A 42 8.17 -9.83 -8.20
C GLY A 42 9.28 -8.87 -8.63
N PHE A 43 10.06 -8.42 -7.66
CA PHE A 43 11.18 -7.51 -7.93
C PHE A 43 12.33 -8.15 -8.72
N GLU A 44 12.34 -9.47 -8.91
CA GLU A 44 13.24 -10.18 -9.81
C GLU A 44 12.93 -9.94 -11.30
N GLY A 45 11.71 -9.47 -11.63
CA GLY A 45 11.29 -9.18 -12.99
C GLY A 45 12.29 -8.32 -13.76
N GLN A 46 12.56 -8.70 -15.03
CA GLN A 46 13.57 -8.04 -15.84
C GLN A 46 13.05 -6.73 -16.45
N THR A 47 13.79 -5.63 -16.28
CA THR A 47 13.44 -4.31 -16.84
C THR A 47 13.34 -4.29 -18.37
N ARG A 48 14.03 -5.22 -19.06
CA ARG A 48 13.88 -5.41 -20.51
C ARG A 48 12.46 -5.84 -20.89
N GLU A 49 11.86 -6.73 -20.10
CA GLU A 49 10.49 -7.18 -20.33
C GLU A 49 9.48 -6.06 -20.03
N LEU A 50 9.69 -5.30 -18.95
CA LEU A 50 8.90 -4.10 -18.66
C LEU A 50 8.96 -3.10 -19.82
N ALA A 51 10.15 -2.80 -20.35
CA ALA A 51 10.31 -1.90 -21.47
C ALA A 51 9.56 -2.42 -22.72
N ARG A 52 9.63 -3.72 -22.99
CA ARG A 52 8.88 -4.40 -24.06
C ARG A 52 7.37 -4.25 -23.90
N ARG A 53 6.83 -4.45 -22.70
CA ARG A 53 5.39 -4.27 -22.42
C ARG A 53 4.94 -2.82 -22.60
N LEU A 54 5.80 -1.86 -22.26
CA LEU A 54 5.56 -0.44 -22.47
C LEU A 54 5.71 0.03 -23.93
N GLY A 55 6.25 -0.83 -24.81
CA GLY A 55 6.55 -0.45 -26.21
C GLY A 55 7.63 0.61 -26.31
N ILE A 56 8.60 0.64 -25.40
CA ILE A 56 9.73 1.55 -25.36
C ILE A 56 11.07 0.81 -25.42
N ALA A 57 12.12 1.50 -25.87
CA ALA A 57 13.48 0.94 -25.80
C ALA A 57 13.96 0.96 -24.33
N GLN A 58 14.66 -0.09 -23.91
CA GLN A 58 15.21 -0.19 -22.54
C GLN A 58 16.10 1.00 -22.15
N PRO A 59 16.96 1.58 -23.03
CA PRO A 59 17.70 2.79 -22.71
C PRO A 59 16.81 3.98 -22.35
N LEU A 60 15.61 4.06 -22.92
CA LEU A 60 14.66 5.14 -22.58
C LEU A 60 14.14 4.95 -21.14
N LEU A 61 13.90 3.72 -20.69
CA LEU A 61 13.53 3.43 -19.31
C LEU A 61 14.63 3.91 -18.36
N TYR A 62 15.90 3.57 -18.63
CA TYR A 62 17.04 3.96 -17.81
C TYR A 62 17.34 5.46 -17.83
N ARG A 63 16.84 6.19 -18.81
CA ARG A 63 16.91 7.67 -18.80
C ARG A 63 16.05 8.28 -17.70
N TYR A 64 14.94 7.65 -17.32
CA TYR A 64 14.06 8.09 -16.22
C TYR A 64 14.45 7.45 -14.89
N PHE A 65 14.83 6.20 -14.89
CA PHE A 65 15.23 5.42 -13.71
C PHE A 65 16.62 4.84 -13.94
N PRO A 66 17.69 5.48 -13.42
CA PRO A 66 19.08 5.14 -13.74
C PRO A 66 19.48 3.69 -13.43
N SER A 67 18.72 3.00 -12.59
CA SER A 67 18.93 1.60 -12.25
C SER A 67 17.60 0.89 -11.99
N LYS A 68 17.62 -0.44 -12.00
CA LYS A 68 16.49 -1.26 -11.52
C LYS A 68 16.14 -0.94 -10.07
N HIS A 69 17.15 -0.69 -9.23
CA HIS A 69 16.98 -0.31 -7.84
C HIS A 69 16.21 1.02 -7.71
N ALA A 70 16.57 2.05 -8.48
CA ALA A 70 15.86 3.34 -8.49
C ALA A 70 14.38 3.17 -8.89
N LEU A 71 14.10 2.28 -9.84
CA LEU A 71 12.73 1.96 -10.22
C LEU A 71 11.97 1.22 -9.11
N ILE A 72 12.61 0.27 -8.43
CA ILE A 72 12.02 -0.44 -7.28
C ILE A 72 11.74 0.52 -6.13
N GLU A 73 12.65 1.42 -5.80
CA GLU A 73 12.45 2.45 -4.77
C GLU A 73 11.27 3.38 -5.11
N ARG A 74 11.10 3.73 -6.40
CA ARG A 74 9.93 4.51 -6.83
C ARG A 74 8.64 3.73 -6.65
N VAL A 75 8.60 2.46 -7.05
CA VAL A 75 7.45 1.56 -6.86
C VAL A 75 7.14 1.37 -5.38
N TYR A 76 8.15 1.15 -4.55
CA TYR A 76 7.99 1.04 -3.10
C TYR A 76 7.32 2.30 -2.53
N ARG A 77 7.80 3.47 -2.91
CA ARG A 77 7.25 4.74 -2.44
C ARG A 77 5.79 4.92 -2.86
N GLU A 78 5.45 4.67 -4.13
CA GLU A 78 4.07 4.79 -4.64
C GLU A 78 3.09 3.82 -3.96
N VAL A 79 3.54 2.62 -3.62
CA VAL A 79 2.65 1.57 -3.09
C VAL A 79 2.60 1.58 -1.56
N PHE A 80 3.71 1.85 -0.87
CA PHE A 80 3.82 1.66 0.58
C PHE A 80 3.93 2.96 1.38
N VAL A 81 4.41 4.05 0.77
CA VAL A 81 4.65 5.33 1.46
C VAL A 81 3.60 6.38 1.10
N ASP A 82 3.46 6.68 -0.19
CA ASP A 82 2.60 7.77 -0.67
C ASP A 82 1.09 7.60 -0.36
N PRO A 83 0.54 6.35 -0.19
CA PRO A 83 -0.86 6.18 0.20
C PRO A 83 -1.21 6.61 1.62
N TRP A 84 -0.21 6.73 2.52
CA TRP A 84 -0.46 7.21 3.87
C TRP A 84 -0.82 8.68 3.87
N ARG A 85 -1.93 9.03 4.53
CA ARG A 85 -2.46 10.40 4.60
C ARG A 85 -2.38 10.93 6.01
N GLU A 86 -1.89 12.13 6.17
CA GLU A 86 -1.84 12.81 7.47
C GLU A 86 -3.24 12.97 8.07
N GLU A 87 -4.25 13.19 7.23
CA GLU A 87 -5.64 13.32 7.65
C GLU A 87 -6.16 12.10 8.43
N TRP A 88 -5.64 10.90 8.16
CA TRP A 88 -6.04 9.69 8.89
C TRP A 88 -5.60 9.76 10.35
N PHE A 89 -4.38 10.22 10.58
CA PHE A 89 -3.82 10.37 11.93
C PHE A 89 -4.46 11.54 12.67
N VAL A 90 -4.75 12.64 11.98
CA VAL A 90 -5.50 13.77 12.53
C VAL A 90 -6.90 13.32 12.97
N ALA A 91 -7.61 12.55 12.13
CA ALA A 91 -8.93 12.02 12.48
C ALA A 91 -8.86 11.00 13.63
N LEU A 92 -7.80 10.17 13.69
CA LEU A 92 -7.58 9.23 14.78
C LEU A 92 -7.35 9.97 16.11
N ALA A 93 -6.69 11.11 16.10
CA ALA A 93 -6.39 11.94 17.28
C ALA A 93 -7.54 12.87 17.68
N ASP A 94 -8.61 12.99 16.89
CA ASP A 94 -9.75 13.87 17.20
C ASP A 94 -10.64 13.31 18.32
N ARG A 95 -10.27 13.57 19.58
CA ARG A 95 -10.93 13.07 20.79
C ARG A 95 -12.35 13.60 21.02
N ARG A 96 -12.84 14.53 20.18
CA ARG A 96 -14.26 14.98 20.21
C ARG A 96 -15.20 13.87 19.71
N ARG A 97 -14.66 12.86 19.01
CA ARG A 97 -15.39 11.70 18.51
C ARG A 97 -15.05 10.45 19.34
N PRO A 98 -15.98 9.52 19.50
CA PRO A 98 -15.72 8.23 20.16
C PRO A 98 -14.55 7.49 19.50
N LEU A 99 -13.70 6.83 20.30
CA LEU A 99 -12.55 6.06 19.79
C LEU A 99 -12.95 5.03 18.77
N LYS A 100 -14.08 4.33 18.97
CA LYS A 100 -14.64 3.36 18.01
C LYS A 100 -14.79 3.95 16.61
N GLU A 101 -15.41 5.12 16.50
CA GLU A 101 -15.63 5.77 15.20
C GLU A 101 -14.32 6.17 14.52
N ARG A 102 -13.37 6.69 15.32
CA ARG A 102 -12.05 7.12 14.84
C ARG A 102 -11.23 5.95 14.31
N LEU A 103 -11.22 4.82 15.01
CA LEU A 103 -10.53 3.61 14.58
C LEU A 103 -11.20 2.96 13.36
N ILE A 104 -12.54 2.91 13.31
CA ILE A 104 -13.26 2.40 12.14
C ILE A 104 -12.90 3.23 10.91
N TYR A 105 -12.93 4.57 11.01
CA TYR A 105 -12.55 5.44 9.92
C TYR A 105 -11.10 5.18 9.48
N PHE A 106 -10.15 5.17 10.42
CA PHE A 106 -8.73 4.93 10.14
C PHE A 106 -8.51 3.60 9.39
N TYR A 107 -9.09 2.51 9.89
CA TYR A 107 -8.87 1.20 9.29
C TYR A 107 -9.65 0.97 7.99
N ARG A 108 -10.76 1.66 7.77
CA ARG A 108 -11.42 1.68 6.46
C ARG A 108 -10.55 2.38 5.41
N GLU A 109 -10.00 3.55 5.74
CA GLU A 109 -9.08 4.25 4.83
C GLU A 109 -7.81 3.45 4.56
N TYR A 110 -7.22 2.86 5.60
CA TYR A 110 -6.09 1.93 5.45
C TYR A 110 -6.45 0.76 4.52
N ALA A 111 -7.57 0.11 4.72
CA ALA A 111 -7.98 -1.06 3.95
C ALA A 111 -8.17 -0.75 2.46
N ARG A 112 -8.66 0.43 2.09
CA ARG A 112 -8.79 0.85 0.67
C ARG A 112 -7.49 0.78 -0.09
N THR A 113 -6.37 0.96 0.59
CA THR A 113 -5.03 0.84 -0.01
C THR A 113 -4.39 -0.51 0.26
N ALA A 114 -4.53 -1.04 1.48
CA ALA A 114 -3.80 -2.19 1.97
C ALA A 114 -4.22 -3.51 1.34
N VAL A 115 -5.51 -3.67 1.01
CA VAL A 115 -6.04 -4.93 0.46
C VAL A 115 -6.05 -4.95 -1.07
N GLY A 116 -5.47 -3.95 -1.73
CA GLY A 116 -5.35 -3.87 -3.19
C GLY A 116 -4.41 -4.93 -3.77
N TYR A 117 -4.65 -5.29 -5.04
CA TYR A 117 -3.89 -6.32 -5.77
C TYR A 117 -2.38 -6.09 -5.75
N GLU A 118 -1.96 -4.90 -6.18
CA GLU A 118 -0.54 -4.58 -6.31
C GLU A 118 0.17 -4.59 -4.96
N ARG A 119 -0.44 -3.98 -3.94
CA ARG A 119 0.16 -3.88 -2.61
C ARG A 119 0.35 -5.24 -1.95
N VAL A 120 -0.67 -6.09 -1.99
CA VAL A 120 -0.60 -7.43 -1.39
C VAL A 120 0.45 -8.28 -2.08
N ARG A 121 0.43 -8.30 -3.42
CA ARG A 121 1.37 -9.12 -4.17
C ARG A 121 2.81 -8.64 -4.04
N LEU A 122 3.05 -7.34 -4.16
CA LEU A 122 4.39 -6.76 -3.97
C LEU A 122 4.93 -7.06 -2.57
N PHE A 123 4.11 -6.91 -1.53
CA PHE A 123 4.51 -7.19 -0.15
C PHE A 123 4.91 -8.66 0.04
N ILE A 124 4.07 -9.59 -0.41
CA ILE A 124 4.35 -11.03 -0.28
C ILE A 124 5.56 -11.43 -1.12
N LEU A 125 5.62 -11.00 -2.39
CA LEU A 125 6.73 -11.35 -3.28
C LEU A 125 8.06 -10.74 -2.84
N ALA A 126 8.06 -9.52 -2.26
CA ALA A 126 9.25 -8.91 -1.67
C ALA A 126 9.79 -9.76 -0.50
N GLY A 127 8.91 -10.21 0.40
CA GLY A 127 9.30 -11.05 1.51
C GLY A 127 9.86 -12.42 1.11
N LEU A 128 9.37 -13.00 0.00
CA LEU A 128 9.80 -14.31 -0.47
C LEU A 128 11.08 -14.28 -1.34
N LYS A 129 11.36 -13.17 -2.01
CA LYS A 129 12.38 -13.09 -3.08
C LYS A 129 13.43 -12.01 -2.87
N GLY A 130 13.87 -11.78 -1.64
CA GLY A 130 15.03 -10.91 -1.37
C GLY A 130 14.74 -9.41 -1.21
N GLY A 131 13.47 -8.98 -1.20
CA GLY A 131 13.06 -7.60 -0.89
C GLY A 131 12.90 -7.33 0.61
N LEU A 132 13.64 -8.02 1.46
CA LEU A 132 13.49 -7.99 2.93
C LEU A 132 13.68 -6.59 3.52
N ASP A 133 14.61 -5.81 2.98
CA ASP A 133 14.86 -4.43 3.46
C ASP A 133 13.64 -3.53 3.25
N LEU A 134 12.90 -3.71 2.15
CA LEU A 134 11.68 -2.94 1.88
C LEU A 134 10.59 -3.27 2.89
N ASN A 135 10.38 -4.55 3.19
CA ASN A 135 9.41 -4.97 4.20
C ASN A 135 9.83 -4.53 5.61
N ALA A 136 11.11 -4.64 5.96
CA ALA A 136 11.63 -4.18 7.25
C ALA A 136 11.41 -2.68 7.45
N ARG A 137 11.68 -1.86 6.41
CA ARG A 137 11.40 -0.42 6.43
C ARG A 137 9.91 -0.13 6.63
N PHE A 138 9.05 -0.88 5.94
CA PHE A 138 7.60 -0.74 6.09
C PHE A 138 7.13 -1.12 7.49
N PHE A 139 7.60 -2.23 8.05
CA PHE A 139 7.27 -2.67 9.41
C PHE A 139 7.75 -1.67 10.48
N LYS A 140 8.94 -1.12 10.31
CA LYS A 140 9.44 -0.06 11.18
C LYS A 140 8.50 1.15 11.19
N MET A 141 8.10 1.62 10.02
CA MET A 141 7.15 2.73 9.89
C MET A 141 5.80 2.41 10.54
N LEU A 142 5.25 1.20 10.33
CA LEU A 142 4.00 0.76 10.97
C LEU A 142 4.10 0.83 12.49
N ARG A 143 5.18 0.27 13.07
CA ARG A 143 5.40 0.26 14.52
C ARG A 143 5.52 1.68 15.08
N GLU A 144 6.34 2.51 14.46
CA GLU A 144 6.68 3.84 14.97
C GLU A 144 5.55 4.88 14.78
N GLN A 145 4.76 4.76 13.75
CA GLN A 145 3.72 5.73 13.43
C GLN A 145 2.32 5.20 13.74
N VAL A 146 1.95 4.05 13.21
CA VAL A 146 0.58 3.53 13.29
C VAL A 146 0.31 2.91 14.65
N PHE A 147 1.17 1.98 15.10
CA PHE A 147 0.90 1.25 16.35
C PHE A 147 1.00 2.17 17.56
N VAL A 148 2.00 3.06 17.57
CA VAL A 148 2.13 4.09 18.61
C VAL A 148 0.89 4.99 18.65
N ALA A 149 0.36 5.41 17.49
CA ALA A 149 -0.85 6.24 17.45
C ALA A 149 -2.08 5.49 17.97
N VAL A 150 -2.28 4.23 17.56
CA VAL A 150 -3.41 3.40 18.01
C VAL A 150 -3.33 3.15 19.52
N VAL A 151 -2.18 2.70 20.04
CA VAL A 151 -1.99 2.42 21.48
C VAL A 151 -2.19 3.69 22.31
N ARG A 152 -1.69 4.83 21.86
CA ARG A 152 -1.90 6.12 22.53
C ARG A 152 -3.39 6.42 22.72
N GLU A 153 -4.17 6.29 21.67
CA GLU A 153 -5.61 6.61 21.72
C GLU A 153 -6.42 5.56 22.49
N VAL A 154 -6.00 4.28 22.44
CA VAL A 154 -6.61 3.22 23.25
C VAL A 154 -6.34 3.47 24.75
N ARG A 155 -5.10 3.77 25.15
CA ARG A 155 -4.74 4.07 26.53
C ARG A 155 -5.48 5.29 27.05
N GLU A 156 -5.49 6.37 26.28
CA GLU A 156 -6.17 7.62 26.66
C GLU A 156 -7.68 7.42 26.88
N ALA A 157 -8.35 6.72 25.96
CA ALA A 157 -9.79 6.47 26.08
C ALA A 157 -10.16 5.58 27.27
N ASN A 158 -9.19 4.84 27.84
CA ASN A 158 -9.41 3.90 28.95
C ASN A 158 -8.72 4.35 30.24
N GLY A 159 -8.19 5.59 30.31
CA GLY A 159 -7.52 6.11 31.51
C GLY A 159 -6.25 5.37 31.90
N LEU A 160 -5.58 4.70 30.93
CA LEU A 160 -4.36 3.93 31.14
C LEU A 160 -3.12 4.85 31.07
N PRO A 161 -1.98 4.45 31.67
CA PRO A 161 -0.75 5.24 31.67
C PRO A 161 -0.34 5.69 30.27
N PRO A 162 -0.02 6.97 30.05
CA PRO A 162 0.38 7.47 28.73
C PRO A 162 1.78 6.98 28.35
N LEU A 163 2.08 7.01 27.04
CA LEU A 163 3.30 6.44 26.45
C LEU A 163 4.60 7.13 26.88
N ASP A 164 4.53 8.36 27.38
CA ASP A 164 5.66 9.11 27.95
C ASP A 164 6.04 8.63 29.35
N ARG A 165 5.09 8.04 30.12
CA ARG A 165 5.34 7.44 31.41
C ARG A 165 5.68 5.96 31.33
N VAL A 166 4.92 5.22 30.51
CA VAL A 166 5.11 3.78 30.29
C VAL A 166 5.24 3.54 28.80
N PRO A 167 6.44 3.28 28.26
CA PRO A 167 6.66 2.98 26.85
C PRO A 167 5.75 1.84 26.36
N MET A 168 5.42 1.84 25.06
CA MET A 168 4.68 0.76 24.43
C MET A 168 5.46 -0.56 24.54
N SER A 169 4.86 -1.57 25.13
CA SER A 169 5.42 -2.91 25.24
C SER A 169 5.34 -3.66 23.91
N ASP A 170 6.14 -4.72 23.75
CA ASP A 170 6.06 -5.59 22.57
C ASP A 170 4.71 -6.30 22.47
N ILE A 171 4.12 -6.68 23.62
CA ILE A 171 2.79 -7.32 23.62
C ILE A 171 1.72 -6.36 23.10
N GLU A 172 1.72 -5.09 23.52
CA GLU A 172 0.78 -4.09 22.97
C GLU A 172 0.95 -3.92 21.46
N ALA A 173 2.19 -3.90 20.99
CA ALA A 173 2.45 -3.85 19.56
C ALA A 173 1.87 -5.06 18.82
N GLU A 174 1.99 -6.28 19.38
CA GLU A 174 1.42 -7.50 18.81
C GLU A 174 -0.11 -7.50 18.82
N LEU A 175 -0.76 -6.92 19.84
CA LEU A 175 -2.20 -6.75 19.88
C LEU A 175 -2.71 -5.83 18.74
N VAL A 176 -2.02 -4.73 18.48
CA VAL A 176 -2.34 -3.87 17.31
C VAL A 176 -2.01 -4.59 16.00
N TRP A 177 -0.89 -5.36 15.99
CA TRP A 177 -0.49 -6.16 14.84
C TRP A 177 -1.56 -7.18 14.46
N MET A 178 -2.21 -7.80 15.45
CA MET A 178 -3.32 -8.74 15.24
C MET A 178 -4.46 -8.11 14.44
N LEU A 179 -4.92 -6.90 14.80
CA LEU A 179 -5.96 -6.19 14.04
C LEU A 179 -5.48 -5.80 12.64
N HIS A 180 -4.28 -5.23 12.57
CA HIS A 180 -3.71 -4.73 11.31
C HIS A 180 -3.51 -5.86 10.29
N SER A 181 -2.93 -6.99 10.74
CA SER A 181 -2.71 -8.15 9.88
C SER A 181 -3.99 -8.86 9.47
N ALA A 182 -5.01 -8.92 10.34
CA ALA A 182 -6.30 -9.52 10.00
C ALA A 182 -6.96 -8.79 8.82
N ILE A 183 -6.88 -7.45 8.79
CA ILE A 183 -7.39 -6.65 7.67
C ILE A 183 -6.56 -6.90 6.40
N PHE A 184 -5.23 -6.87 6.50
CA PHE A 184 -4.35 -7.15 5.36
C PHE A 184 -4.58 -8.56 4.78
N TYR A 185 -4.84 -9.54 5.64
CA TYR A 185 -5.08 -10.93 5.24
C TYR A 185 -6.36 -11.12 4.40
N ILE A 186 -7.32 -10.18 4.45
CA ILE A 186 -8.45 -10.16 3.51
C ILE A 186 -7.93 -10.09 2.07
N GLY A 187 -6.98 -9.19 1.82
CA GLY A 187 -6.34 -9.07 0.51
C GLY A 187 -5.49 -10.29 0.14
N VAL A 188 -4.78 -10.90 1.10
CA VAL A 188 -4.02 -12.14 0.87
C VAL A 188 -4.95 -13.27 0.43
N ARG A 189 -6.07 -13.46 1.11
CA ARG A 189 -7.08 -14.47 0.70
C ARG A 189 -7.57 -14.24 -0.73
N ARG A 190 -7.85 -12.99 -1.10
CA ARG A 190 -8.36 -12.64 -2.43
C ARG A 190 -7.30 -12.83 -3.52
N TRP A 191 -6.11 -12.24 -3.34
CA TRP A 191 -5.13 -12.04 -4.41
C TRP A 191 -3.99 -13.07 -4.47
N ILE A 192 -3.78 -13.81 -3.36
CA ILE A 192 -2.76 -14.87 -3.32
C ILE A 192 -3.44 -16.24 -3.40
N TYR A 193 -4.52 -16.46 -2.64
CA TYR A 193 -5.19 -17.76 -2.60
C TYR A 193 -6.39 -17.88 -3.53
N GLY A 194 -6.83 -16.78 -4.16
CA GLY A 194 -7.99 -16.78 -5.06
C GLY A 194 -9.33 -17.08 -4.37
N LEU A 195 -9.41 -16.87 -3.05
CA LEU A 195 -10.61 -17.14 -2.28
C LEU A 195 -11.62 -16.00 -2.44
N GLN A 196 -12.91 -16.35 -2.36
CA GLN A 196 -13.95 -15.35 -2.29
C GLN A 196 -13.88 -14.61 -0.93
N VAL A 197 -13.98 -13.31 -0.99
CA VAL A 197 -14.09 -12.41 0.17
C VAL A 197 -15.26 -11.47 -0.09
N PRO A 198 -15.90 -10.89 0.95
CA PRO A 198 -16.98 -9.92 0.75
C PRO A 198 -16.52 -8.78 -0.18
N GLU A 199 -17.40 -8.35 -1.08
CA GLU A 199 -17.11 -7.18 -1.95
C GLU A 199 -17.01 -5.91 -1.12
N ASN A 200 -17.97 -5.70 -0.21
CA ASN A 200 -17.92 -4.64 0.78
C ASN A 200 -17.32 -5.18 2.07
N ILE A 201 -16.09 -4.79 2.36
CA ILE A 201 -15.36 -5.18 3.58
C ILE A 201 -15.55 -4.22 4.76
N ASP A 202 -16.24 -3.10 4.57
CA ASP A 202 -16.44 -2.10 5.63
C ASP A 202 -17.14 -2.67 6.87
N PRO A 203 -18.20 -3.50 6.77
CA PRO A 203 -18.79 -4.15 7.94
C PRO A 203 -17.84 -5.14 8.64
N VAL A 204 -16.97 -5.79 7.87
CA VAL A 204 -15.97 -6.72 8.43
C VAL A 204 -14.93 -5.94 9.24
N ILE A 205 -14.45 -4.82 8.71
CA ILE A 205 -13.51 -3.93 9.42
C ILE A 205 -14.14 -3.38 10.70
N GLU A 206 -15.40 -2.94 10.63
CA GLU A 206 -16.13 -2.47 11.81
C GLU A 206 -16.21 -3.56 12.89
N ALA A 207 -16.59 -4.79 12.53
CA ALA A 207 -16.64 -5.90 13.46
C ALA A 207 -15.26 -6.21 14.07
N MET A 208 -14.19 -6.20 13.27
CA MET A 208 -12.82 -6.41 13.74
C MET A 208 -12.39 -5.32 14.74
N VAL A 209 -12.69 -4.06 14.46
CA VAL A 209 -12.38 -2.92 15.36
C VAL A 209 -13.16 -3.02 16.65
N VAL A 210 -14.44 -3.37 16.59
CA VAL A 210 -15.27 -3.56 17.80
C VAL A 210 -14.71 -4.68 18.67
N THR A 211 -14.43 -5.85 18.09
CA THR A 211 -13.83 -6.99 18.80
C THR A 211 -12.49 -6.61 19.43
N PHE A 212 -11.67 -5.86 18.72
CA PHE A 212 -10.40 -5.34 19.24
C PHE A 212 -10.63 -4.44 20.46
N LEU A 213 -11.56 -3.50 20.40
CA LEU A 213 -11.83 -2.55 21.48
C LEU A 213 -12.50 -3.21 22.72
N ASP A 214 -13.24 -4.27 22.53
CA ASP A 214 -13.90 -4.98 23.64
C ASP A 214 -12.92 -5.81 24.47
N GLY A 215 -11.84 -6.30 23.87
CA GLY A 215 -10.85 -7.16 24.54
C GLY A 215 -9.57 -6.44 24.95
N ILE A 216 -8.95 -5.70 24.06
CA ILE A 216 -7.59 -5.19 24.19
C ILE A 216 -7.37 -4.24 25.39
N PRO A 217 -8.28 -3.32 25.75
CA PRO A 217 -8.05 -2.45 26.90
C PRO A 217 -7.86 -3.22 28.21
N LYS A 218 -8.54 -4.35 28.39
CA LYS A 218 -8.41 -5.20 29.58
C LYS A 218 -7.02 -5.85 29.64
N GLU A 219 -6.52 -6.34 28.50
CA GLU A 219 -5.18 -6.91 28.41
C GLU A 219 -4.09 -5.86 28.65
N ILE A 220 -4.23 -4.66 28.05
CA ILE A 220 -3.29 -3.56 28.28
C ILE A 220 -3.28 -3.14 29.76
N ALA A 221 -4.44 -3.05 30.41
CA ALA A 221 -4.53 -2.73 31.83
C ALA A 221 -3.81 -3.76 32.69
N ALA A 222 -3.99 -5.05 32.42
CA ALA A 222 -3.29 -6.14 33.12
C ALA A 222 -1.76 -6.03 32.94
N LEU A 223 -1.28 -5.77 31.73
CA LEU A 223 0.14 -5.62 31.42
C LEU A 223 0.78 -4.40 32.09
N THR A 224 0.08 -3.26 32.10
CA THR A 224 0.59 -2.01 32.69
C THR A 224 0.47 -2.00 34.21
N GLY A 225 -0.53 -2.68 34.79
CA GLY A 225 -0.69 -2.85 36.22
C GLY A 225 0.35 -3.80 36.84
N ALA A 226 0.74 -4.84 36.10
CA ALA A 226 1.76 -5.81 36.56
C ALA A 226 3.19 -5.21 36.60
N GLN A 227 3.43 -4.07 35.94
CA GLN A 227 4.73 -3.39 35.98
C GLN A 227 4.91 -2.46 37.20
N HIS A 228 3.87 -2.26 38.00
CA HIS A 228 3.88 -1.39 39.16
C HIS A 228 3.65 -2.17 40.50
N ALA A 229 3.59 -3.48 40.44
CA ALA A 229 3.61 -4.38 41.63
C ALA A 229 4.97 -5.05 41.78
#